data_e46557f3a20b153f3b96bd364278c66e
#
_entry.id   e46557f3a20b153f3b96bd364278c66e
#
_cell.length_a   1.000
_cell.length_b   1.000
_cell.length_c   1.000
_cell.angle_alpha   90.00
_cell.angle_beta   90.00
_cell.angle_gamma   90.00
#
_symmetry.space_group_name_H-M   'P 1'
#
loop_
_entity.id
_entity.type
_entity.pdbx_description
1 polymer ?
#
loop_
_entity_poly.entity_id
_entity_poly.type
_entity_poly.pdbx_seq_one_letter_code
_entity_poly.pdbx_strand_id
1 'polypeptide(L)'
;QMLGFRADVAALLNILDVQLNASYGTEATSLALLEGMSLGLPTIASDYGGNPWLVTDGENGLLFPSRDSQSMAKAMAHLMDRPEERREMGRQARERFQTSFTGQVFAKNIENVYQGVLKGDPHGRK
;
A
#
# COMPACT_ATOMS: atom_id res chain seq x y z
N GLN A 1 -5.64 21.01 -3.85
CA GLN A 1 -4.79 21.96 -3.12
C GLN A 1 -3.45 21.31 -2.79
N MET A 2 -2.35 22.00 -3.07
CA MET A 2 -1.00 21.57 -2.66
C MET A 2 -0.72 22.15 -1.27
N LEU A 3 -0.53 21.26 -0.28
CA LEU A 3 -0.41 21.67 1.14
C LEU A 3 1.04 21.94 1.57
N GLY A 4 2.03 21.64 0.73
CA GLY A 4 3.43 21.71 1.09
C GLY A 4 3.82 20.66 2.16
N PHE A 5 4.92 20.92 2.86
CA PHE A 5 5.37 20.04 3.95
C PHE A 5 4.43 20.14 5.15
N ARG A 6 4.04 18.98 5.70
CA ARG A 6 3.15 18.86 6.86
C ARG A 6 3.72 17.88 7.87
N ALA A 7 3.63 18.20 9.14
CA ALA A 7 4.01 17.32 10.24
C ALA A 7 2.83 16.46 10.76
N ASP A 8 1.60 16.84 10.42
CA ASP A 8 0.35 16.21 10.85
C ASP A 8 -0.25 15.28 9.77
N VAL A 9 0.59 14.54 9.05
CA VAL A 9 0.19 13.69 7.92
C VAL A 9 -0.88 12.67 8.32
N ALA A 10 -0.75 12.04 9.50
CA ALA A 10 -1.75 11.08 9.97
C ALA A 10 -3.14 11.70 10.15
N ALA A 11 -3.22 12.95 10.63
CA ALA A 11 -4.50 13.65 10.75
C ALA A 11 -5.12 13.95 9.37
N LEU A 12 -4.28 14.30 8.39
CA LEU A 12 -4.74 14.54 7.02
C LEU A 12 -5.21 13.24 6.36
N LEU A 13 -4.47 12.13 6.54
CA LEU A 13 -4.87 10.84 5.98
C LEU A 13 -6.20 10.34 6.57
N ASN A 14 -6.49 10.60 7.84
CA ASN A 14 -7.74 10.19 8.49
C ASN A 14 -9.01 10.85 7.93
N ILE A 15 -8.89 11.93 7.17
CA ILE A 15 -10.05 12.60 6.53
C ILE A 15 -10.23 12.21 5.06
N LEU A 16 -9.36 11.34 4.54
CA LEU A 16 -9.42 10.86 3.16
C LEU A 16 -10.31 9.61 3.07
N ASP A 17 -10.92 9.44 1.92
CA ASP A 17 -11.68 8.24 1.57
C ASP A 17 -10.85 7.23 0.79
N VAL A 18 -9.86 7.69 0.04
CA VAL A 18 -8.99 6.91 -0.85
C VAL A 18 -7.63 7.60 -0.95
N GLN A 19 -6.57 6.84 -1.00
CA GLN A 19 -5.26 7.34 -1.39
C GLN A 19 -4.91 6.95 -2.82
N LEU A 20 -4.14 7.81 -3.50
CA LEU A 20 -3.75 7.61 -4.88
C LEU A 20 -2.22 7.66 -5.03
N ASN A 21 -1.66 6.69 -5.75
CA ASN A 21 -0.25 6.70 -6.15
C ASN A 21 -0.11 6.48 -7.66
N ALA A 22 0.19 7.54 -8.38
CA ALA A 22 0.46 7.51 -9.81
C ALA A 22 1.97 7.50 -10.12
N SER A 23 2.79 7.01 -9.21
CA SER A 23 4.25 7.00 -9.37
C SER A 23 4.66 6.28 -10.63
N TYR A 24 5.61 6.88 -11.31
CA TYR A 24 6.28 6.39 -12.48
C TYR A 24 7.79 6.55 -12.25
N GLY A 25 8.48 5.47 -12.01
CA GLY A 25 9.92 5.50 -11.73
C GLY A 25 10.39 4.35 -10.83
N THR A 26 11.54 4.50 -10.21
CA THR A 26 12.25 3.44 -9.46
C THR A 26 11.82 3.30 -8.00
N GLU A 27 10.59 3.51 -7.65
CA GLU A 27 10.13 3.33 -6.26
C GLU A 27 9.98 1.84 -5.94
N ALA A 28 10.78 1.34 -5.00
CA ALA A 28 10.72 -0.06 -4.56
C ALA A 28 9.55 -0.29 -3.60
N THR A 29 9.30 0.65 -2.68
CA THR A 29 8.21 0.56 -1.70
C THR A 29 7.77 1.97 -1.31
N SER A 30 6.49 2.27 -1.51
CA SER A 30 5.93 3.57 -1.16
C SER A 30 5.58 3.62 0.34
N LEU A 31 6.36 4.35 1.13
CA LEU A 31 6.04 4.59 2.54
C LEU A 31 4.71 5.35 2.69
N ALA A 32 4.41 6.27 1.78
CA ALA A 32 3.14 6.99 1.80
C ALA A 32 1.94 6.04 1.66
N LEU A 33 2.05 4.99 0.83
CA LEU A 33 1.00 3.97 0.73
C LEU A 33 0.88 3.17 2.02
N LEU A 34 1.98 2.79 2.65
CA LEU A 34 1.97 2.07 3.93
C LEU A 34 1.35 2.91 5.05
N GLU A 35 1.62 4.21 5.08
CA GLU A 35 0.98 5.13 6.03
C GLU A 35 -0.55 5.12 5.87
N GLY A 36 -1.05 5.28 4.65
CA GLY A 36 -2.49 5.22 4.39
C GLY A 36 -3.10 3.84 4.68
N MET A 37 -2.44 2.76 4.28
CA MET A 37 -2.88 1.39 4.60
C MET A 37 -2.98 1.16 6.12
N SER A 38 -2.06 1.71 6.91
CA SER A 38 -2.09 1.60 8.37
C SER A 38 -3.34 2.22 8.99
N LEU A 39 -3.90 3.22 8.33
CA LEU A 39 -5.12 3.93 8.72
C LEU A 39 -6.40 3.36 8.05
N GLY A 40 -6.26 2.35 7.21
CA GLY A 40 -7.37 1.71 6.53
C GLY A 40 -7.84 2.46 5.28
N LEU A 41 -6.97 3.21 4.62
CA LEU A 41 -7.28 3.81 3.34
C LEU A 41 -7.11 2.78 2.21
N PRO A 42 -8.14 2.56 1.38
CA PRO A 42 -7.97 1.82 0.14
C PRO A 42 -7.09 2.62 -0.82
N THR A 43 -6.32 1.91 -1.62
CA THR A 43 -5.32 2.49 -2.49
C THR A 43 -5.72 2.35 -3.96
N ILE A 44 -5.61 3.42 -4.75
CA ILE A 44 -5.56 3.34 -6.21
C ILE A 44 -4.12 3.59 -6.61
N ALA A 45 -3.45 2.61 -7.22
CA ALA A 45 -2.04 2.71 -7.57
C ALA A 45 -1.75 2.27 -8.99
N SER A 46 -0.68 2.82 -9.59
CA SER A 46 -0.17 2.29 -10.85
C SER A 46 0.39 0.88 -10.64
N ASP A 47 0.28 0.02 -11.65
CA ASP A 47 0.83 -1.34 -11.69
C ASP A 47 2.35 -1.37 -11.88
N TYR A 48 3.07 -0.37 -11.34
CA TYR A 48 4.49 -0.15 -11.55
C TYR A 48 5.28 -0.21 -10.25
N GLY A 49 6.55 -0.62 -10.38
CA GLY A 49 7.49 -0.67 -9.25
C GLY A 49 7.04 -1.60 -8.13
N GLY A 50 7.09 -1.12 -6.90
CA GLY A 50 6.66 -1.86 -5.71
C GLY A 50 5.17 -1.83 -5.42
N ASN A 51 4.36 -1.07 -6.17
CA ASN A 51 2.93 -0.96 -5.90
C ASN A 51 2.18 -2.31 -5.91
N PRO A 52 2.42 -3.24 -6.88
CA PRO A 52 1.77 -4.55 -6.88
C PRO A 52 2.15 -5.46 -5.69
N TRP A 53 3.23 -5.14 -4.96
CA TRP A 53 3.56 -5.82 -3.72
C TRP A 53 2.73 -5.34 -2.53
N LEU A 54 2.30 -4.09 -2.57
CA LEU A 54 1.49 -3.46 -1.54
C LEU A 54 0.01 -3.65 -1.79
N VAL A 55 -0.41 -3.53 -3.06
CA VAL A 55 -1.81 -3.54 -3.47
C VAL A 55 -2.12 -4.83 -4.23
N THR A 56 -3.07 -5.60 -3.72
CA THR A 56 -3.72 -6.69 -4.44
C THR A 56 -4.98 -6.13 -5.08
N ASP A 57 -5.02 -6.14 -6.42
CA ASP A 57 -6.12 -5.57 -7.19
C ASP A 57 -7.47 -6.21 -6.83
N GLY A 58 -8.46 -5.36 -6.58
CA GLY A 58 -9.80 -5.79 -6.15
C GLY A 58 -9.94 -6.20 -4.68
N GLU A 59 -8.83 -6.31 -3.90
CA GLU A 59 -8.88 -6.67 -2.49
C GLU A 59 -8.68 -5.44 -1.60
N ASN A 60 -7.45 -4.96 -1.49
CA ASN A 60 -7.10 -3.84 -0.63
C ASN A 60 -6.90 -2.52 -1.39
N GLY A 61 -7.27 -2.50 -2.66
CA GLY A 61 -7.19 -1.36 -3.55
C GLY A 61 -7.39 -1.75 -5.00
N LEU A 62 -7.14 -0.79 -5.90
CA LEU A 62 -7.22 -0.99 -7.35
C LEU A 62 -5.90 -0.65 -8.01
N LEU A 63 -5.47 -1.46 -8.96
CA LEU A 63 -4.33 -1.20 -9.82
C LEU A 63 -4.79 -0.68 -11.19
N PHE A 64 -4.05 0.27 -11.72
CA PHE A 64 -4.26 0.76 -13.09
C PHE A 64 -2.94 0.73 -13.88
N PRO A 65 -3.00 0.54 -15.21
CA PRO A 65 -1.80 0.54 -16.05
C PRO A 65 -1.03 1.86 -15.91
N SER A 66 0.27 1.75 -15.67
CA SER A 66 1.13 2.93 -15.51
C SER A 66 0.99 3.86 -16.71
N ARG A 67 0.91 5.16 -16.47
CA ARG A 67 0.68 6.23 -17.47
C ARG A 67 -0.71 6.24 -18.11
N ASP A 68 -1.65 5.44 -17.67
CA ASP A 68 -3.02 5.45 -18.16
C ASP A 68 -3.93 6.26 -17.24
N SER A 69 -4.05 7.56 -17.51
CA SER A 69 -4.92 8.46 -16.76
C SER A 69 -6.41 8.12 -16.89
N GLN A 70 -6.81 7.48 -18.00
CA GLN A 70 -8.21 7.08 -18.18
C GLN A 70 -8.58 5.91 -17.27
N SER A 71 -7.71 4.90 -17.18
CA SER A 71 -7.90 3.79 -16.25
C SER A 71 -7.85 4.25 -14.79
N MET A 72 -6.95 5.19 -14.45
CA MET A 72 -6.93 5.83 -13.14
C MET A 72 -8.25 6.52 -12.82
N ALA A 73 -8.78 7.33 -13.74
CA ALA A 73 -10.06 8.02 -13.56
C ALA A 73 -11.24 7.05 -13.40
N LYS A 74 -11.24 5.93 -14.14
CA LYS A 74 -12.24 4.87 -13.97
C LYS A 74 -12.17 4.22 -12.60
N ALA A 75 -10.97 3.93 -12.09
CA ALA A 75 -10.78 3.38 -10.75
C ALA A 75 -11.27 4.35 -9.65
N MET A 76 -11.01 5.65 -9.82
CA MET A 76 -11.52 6.69 -8.92
C MET A 76 -13.06 6.73 -8.93
N ALA A 77 -13.68 6.79 -10.11
CA ALA A 77 -15.14 6.81 -10.26
C ALA A 77 -15.76 5.53 -9.66
N HIS A 78 -15.14 4.37 -9.89
CA HIS A 78 -15.60 3.10 -9.33
C HIS A 78 -15.71 3.14 -7.80
N LEU A 79 -14.67 3.61 -7.10
CA LEU A 79 -14.70 3.70 -5.63
C LEU A 79 -15.56 4.85 -5.11
N MET A 80 -15.77 5.93 -5.87
CA MET A 80 -16.71 6.99 -5.50
C MET A 80 -18.14 6.47 -5.41
N ASP A 81 -18.54 5.66 -6.38
CA ASP A 81 -19.91 5.14 -6.51
C ASP A 81 -20.20 3.94 -5.60
N ARG A 82 -19.17 3.36 -4.95
CA ARG A 82 -19.26 2.13 -4.16
C ARG A 82 -18.69 2.28 -2.76
N PRO A 83 -19.39 2.98 -1.86
CA PRO A 83 -18.87 3.27 -0.52
C PRO A 83 -18.64 2.01 0.33
N GLU A 84 -19.47 0.96 0.18
CA GLU A 84 -19.29 -0.28 0.94
C GLU A 84 -18.06 -1.07 0.48
N GLU A 85 -17.85 -1.18 -0.83
CA GLU A 85 -16.65 -1.79 -1.40
C GLU A 85 -15.38 -1.03 -0.98
N ARG A 86 -15.44 0.30 -1.02
CA ARG A 86 -14.37 1.18 -0.56
C ARG A 86 -14.01 0.95 0.91
N ARG A 87 -15.01 0.81 1.79
CA ARG A 87 -14.78 0.52 3.21
C ARG A 87 -14.16 -0.86 3.43
N GLU A 88 -14.65 -1.87 2.71
CA GLU A 88 -14.11 -3.22 2.80
C GLU A 88 -12.65 -3.29 2.31
N MET A 89 -12.34 -2.65 1.18
CA MET A 89 -10.95 -2.52 0.72
C MET A 89 -10.06 -1.83 1.74
N GLY A 90 -10.55 -0.79 2.40
CA GLY A 90 -9.82 -0.10 3.47
C GLY A 90 -9.55 -1.01 4.68
N ARG A 91 -10.53 -1.81 5.09
CA ARG A 91 -10.35 -2.81 6.14
C ARG A 91 -9.27 -3.82 5.77
N GLN A 92 -9.30 -4.34 4.55
CA GLN A 92 -8.30 -5.29 4.05
C GLN A 92 -6.90 -4.64 3.90
N ALA A 93 -6.84 -3.37 3.49
CA ALA A 93 -5.58 -2.62 3.46
C ALA A 93 -4.92 -2.56 4.85
N ARG A 94 -5.70 -2.25 5.88
CA ARG A 94 -5.22 -2.23 7.26
C ARG A 94 -4.78 -3.61 7.76
N GLU A 95 -5.54 -4.64 7.48
CA GLU A 95 -5.21 -6.02 7.85
C GLU A 95 -3.89 -6.46 7.20
N ARG A 96 -3.74 -6.20 5.89
CA ARG A 96 -2.50 -6.48 5.17
C ARG A 96 -1.30 -5.71 5.75
N PHE A 97 -1.49 -4.44 6.09
CA PHE A 97 -0.45 -3.67 6.78
C PHE A 97 -0.04 -4.32 8.09
N GLN A 98 -1.00 -4.69 8.94
CA GLN A 98 -0.74 -5.27 10.26
C GLN A 98 -0.04 -6.62 10.18
N THR A 99 -0.38 -7.43 9.20
CA THR A 99 0.19 -8.79 9.04
C THR A 99 1.54 -8.82 8.32
N SER A 100 1.85 -7.79 7.51
CA SER A 100 2.99 -7.88 6.59
C SER A 100 3.99 -6.73 6.69
N PHE A 101 3.57 -5.54 7.16
CA PHE A 101 4.38 -4.32 6.99
C PHE A 101 4.66 -3.55 8.29
N THR A 102 4.34 -4.12 9.44
CA THR A 102 4.71 -3.50 10.72
C THR A 102 6.20 -3.65 11.03
N GLY A 103 6.75 -2.74 11.82
CA GLY A 103 8.15 -2.84 12.29
C GLY A 103 8.45 -4.16 13.01
N GLN A 104 7.47 -4.73 13.71
CA GLN A 104 7.62 -6.02 14.39
C GLN A 104 7.74 -7.17 13.39
N VAL A 105 6.90 -7.19 12.35
CA VAL A 105 6.99 -8.19 11.27
C VAL A 105 8.32 -8.06 10.53
N PHE A 106 8.73 -6.83 10.22
CA PHE A 106 10.03 -6.57 9.60
C PHE A 106 11.19 -7.10 10.46
N ALA A 107 11.23 -6.76 11.75
CA ALA A 107 12.29 -7.22 12.65
C ALA A 107 12.35 -8.75 12.73
N LYS A 108 11.19 -9.41 12.83
CA LYS A 108 11.13 -10.88 12.85
C LYS A 108 11.62 -11.50 11.56
N ASN A 109 11.27 -10.92 10.41
CA ASN A 109 11.73 -11.41 9.10
C ASN A 109 13.24 -11.28 8.97
N ILE A 110 13.83 -10.16 9.40
CA ILE A 110 15.29 -9.97 9.41
C ILE A 110 15.96 -10.97 10.34
N GLU A 111 15.43 -11.19 11.54
CA GLU A 111 15.94 -12.20 12.47
C GLU A 111 15.95 -13.60 11.85
N ASN A 112 14.87 -14.00 11.19
CA ASN A 112 14.77 -15.28 10.50
C ASN A 112 15.84 -15.43 9.42
N VAL A 113 16.12 -14.39 8.65
CA VAL A 113 17.19 -14.38 7.63
C VAL A 113 18.55 -14.60 8.28
N TYR A 114 18.87 -13.87 9.36
CA TYR A 114 20.14 -14.06 10.08
C TYR A 114 20.27 -15.46 10.66
N GLN A 115 19.22 -15.99 11.27
CA GLN A 115 19.23 -17.37 11.80
C GLN A 115 19.42 -18.40 10.69
N GLY A 116 18.81 -18.21 9.52
CA GLY A 116 19.01 -19.08 8.35
C GLY A 116 20.47 -19.10 7.89
N VAL A 117 21.08 -17.92 7.75
CA VAL A 117 22.50 -17.81 7.35
C VAL A 117 23.41 -18.48 8.36
N LEU A 118 23.19 -18.27 9.66
CA LEU A 118 24.00 -18.88 10.73
C LEU A 118 23.89 -20.42 10.78
N LYS A 119 22.75 -20.97 10.33
CA LYS A 119 22.52 -22.41 10.23
C LYS A 119 22.99 -23.03 8.90
N GLY A 120 23.61 -22.24 8.03
CA GLY A 120 24.12 -22.70 6.75
C GLY A 120 23.05 -22.80 5.64
N ASP A 121 21.88 -22.21 5.85
CA ASP A 121 20.83 -22.04 4.83
C ASP A 121 20.79 -20.57 4.36
N PRO A 122 21.57 -20.20 3.31
CA PRO A 122 21.67 -18.81 2.86
C PRO A 122 20.38 -18.27 2.21
N HIS A 123 19.37 -19.09 2.02
CA HIS A 123 18.14 -18.67 1.33
C HIS A 123 16.88 -18.73 2.20
N GLY A 124 16.94 -19.24 3.45
CA GLY A 124 15.84 -19.18 4.44
C GLY A 124 14.47 -19.64 3.91
N ARG A 125 14.46 -20.56 2.94
CA ARG A 125 13.22 -21.05 2.32
C ARG A 125 12.56 -22.09 3.22
N LYS A 126 11.59 -21.64 3.98
CA LYS A 126 10.43 -22.46 4.36
C LYS A 126 9.18 -21.63 4.15
#